data_00ecdba87f01a348d56439cf0fefe212
#
_entry.id   00ecdba87f01a348d56439cf0fefe212
#
_cell.length_a   1.000
_cell.length_b   1.000
_cell.length_c   1.000
_cell.angle_alpha   90.00
_cell.angle_beta   90.00
_cell.angle_gamma   90.00
#
_symmetry.space_group_name_H-M   'P 1'
#
loop_
_entity.id
_entity.type
_entity.pdbx_description
1 polymer ?
#
loop_
_entity_poly.entity_id
_entity_poly.type
_entity_poly.pdbx_seq_one_letter_code
_entity_poly.pdbx_strand_id
1 'polypeptide(L)'
;MTTTIKRPITLETALKEVTEERFCKGHHYKNVALTDEMVAQIVQVKSLVNMGFINTDITDEALQYLATLPKLKLVFLEDNKQVTGEGFKYFADKTID
;
A
#
# COMPACT_ATOMS: atom_id res chain seq x y z
N MET A 1 -26.10 8.07 5.87
CA MET A 1 -24.95 7.24 5.60
C MET A 1 -23.66 7.90 6.12
N THR A 2 -22.85 7.15 6.82
CA THR A 2 -21.66 7.68 7.43
C THR A 2 -20.45 7.44 6.52
N THR A 3 -19.78 8.53 6.16
CA THR A 3 -18.54 8.42 5.41
C THR A 3 -17.39 8.31 6.39
N THR A 4 -16.56 7.29 6.24
CA THR A 4 -15.38 7.15 7.09
C THR A 4 -14.36 8.21 6.74
N ILE A 5 -14.01 9.03 7.72
CA ILE A 5 -13.03 10.10 7.53
C ILE A 5 -11.64 9.52 7.61
N LYS A 6 -10.81 9.84 6.62
CA LYS A 6 -9.41 9.44 6.62
C LYS A 6 -8.64 10.29 7.62
N ARG A 7 -7.88 9.63 8.47
CA ARG A 7 -7.02 10.33 9.41
C ARG A 7 -5.73 10.75 8.72
N PRO A 8 -5.17 11.91 9.09
CA PRO A 8 -3.85 12.27 8.57
C PRO A 8 -2.80 11.28 9.06
N ILE A 9 -1.81 11.02 8.23
CA ILE A 9 -0.69 10.17 8.57
C ILE A 9 0.58 10.81 8.04
N THR A 10 1.67 10.72 8.82
CA THR A 10 2.96 11.21 8.39
C THR A 10 3.78 10.08 7.79
N LEU A 11 4.76 10.42 6.97
CA LEU A 11 5.67 9.43 6.41
C LEU A 11 6.37 8.65 7.52
N GLU A 12 6.79 9.34 8.58
CA GLU A 12 7.45 8.69 9.71
C GLU A 12 6.55 7.63 10.35
N THR A 13 5.29 7.95 10.58
CA THR A 13 4.34 6.99 11.15
C THR A 13 4.10 5.82 10.22
N ALA A 14 3.94 6.09 8.92
CA ALA A 14 3.70 5.05 7.94
C ALA A 14 4.86 4.05 7.89
N LEU A 15 6.09 4.55 7.91
CA LEU A 15 7.28 3.70 7.92
C LEU A 15 7.40 2.92 9.22
N LYS A 16 7.10 3.55 10.34
CA LYS A 16 7.17 2.89 11.64
C LYS A 16 6.19 1.72 11.71
N GLU A 17 4.96 1.92 11.25
CA GLU A 17 3.95 0.86 11.28
C GLU A 17 4.37 -0.35 10.48
N VAL A 18 4.90 -0.14 9.27
CA VAL A 18 5.28 -1.25 8.41
C VAL A 18 6.52 -1.99 8.91
N THR A 19 7.44 -1.29 9.57
CA THR A 19 8.65 -1.92 10.08
C THR A 19 8.45 -2.65 11.41
N GLU A 20 7.37 -2.34 12.13
CA GLU A 20 7.06 -3.02 13.38
C GLU A 20 6.29 -4.33 13.18
N GLU A 21 5.78 -4.59 11.99
CA GLU A 21 5.04 -5.81 11.68
C GLU A 21 5.99 -6.98 11.43
N ARG A 22 6.43 -7.60 12.51
CA ARG A 22 7.47 -8.64 12.45
C ARG A 22 7.02 -9.95 11.81
N PHE A 23 5.77 -10.34 12.06
CA PHE A 23 5.31 -11.67 11.67
C PHE A 23 4.58 -11.69 10.35
N CYS A 24 3.90 -10.61 10.02
CA CYS A 24 3.10 -10.55 8.80
C CYS A 24 3.89 -10.11 7.58
N LYS A 25 5.07 -9.55 7.80
CA LYS A 25 5.93 -9.02 6.74
C LYS A 25 5.19 -8.03 5.85
N GLY A 26 4.42 -7.17 6.47
CA GLY A 26 3.62 -6.18 5.78
C GLY A 26 2.70 -5.45 6.72
N HIS A 27 1.82 -4.64 6.17
CA HIS A 27 0.90 -3.85 6.97
C HIS A 27 -0.33 -3.48 6.14
N HIS A 28 -1.46 -3.35 6.80
CA HIS A 28 -2.69 -2.88 6.17
C HIS A 28 -3.00 -1.47 6.67
N TYR A 29 -2.93 -0.49 5.77
CA TYR A 29 -3.29 0.89 6.08
C TYR A 29 -4.77 1.08 5.87
N LYS A 30 -5.46 1.55 6.90
CA LYS A 30 -6.91 1.65 6.88
C LYS A 30 -7.37 3.03 7.33
N ASN A 31 -8.19 3.67 6.50
CA ASN A 31 -8.81 4.97 6.80
C ASN A 31 -7.80 6.05 7.14
N VAL A 32 -6.71 6.11 6.37
CA VAL A 32 -5.65 7.10 6.55
C VAL A 32 -5.33 7.76 5.21
N ALA A 33 -4.87 8.99 5.26
CA ALA A 33 -4.53 9.76 4.07
C ALA A 33 -3.12 9.39 3.56
N LEU A 34 -2.93 8.10 3.29
CA LEU A 34 -1.67 7.61 2.74
C LEU A 34 -1.58 7.96 1.26
N THR A 35 -0.45 8.51 0.85
CA THR A 35 -0.24 8.97 -0.53
C THR A 35 0.75 8.09 -1.28
N ASP A 36 0.81 8.26 -2.60
CA ASP A 36 1.77 7.55 -3.44
C ASP A 36 3.21 7.83 -3.02
N GLU A 37 3.50 9.07 -2.61
CA GLU A 37 4.84 9.42 -2.16
C GLU A 37 5.26 8.63 -0.93
N MET A 38 4.32 8.38 -0.03
CA MET A 38 4.59 7.57 1.15
C MET A 38 4.85 6.12 0.77
N VAL A 39 4.10 5.59 -0.19
CA VAL A 39 4.31 4.23 -0.70
C VAL A 39 5.70 4.12 -1.32
N ALA A 40 6.14 5.13 -2.05
CA ALA A 40 7.48 5.14 -2.65
C ALA A 40 8.58 4.95 -1.60
N GLN A 41 8.37 5.46 -0.40
CA GLN A 41 9.32 5.27 0.69
C GLN A 41 9.13 3.93 1.40
N ILE A 42 7.89 3.50 1.55
CA ILE A 42 7.58 2.21 2.19
C ILE A 42 8.22 1.05 1.44
N VAL A 43 8.27 1.11 0.11
CA VAL A 43 8.86 0.03 -0.69
C VAL A 43 10.37 -0.08 -0.55
N GLN A 44 11.00 0.79 0.23
CA GLN A 44 12.40 0.60 0.60
C GLN A 44 12.57 -0.59 1.54
N VAL A 45 11.50 -1.02 2.19
CA VAL A 45 11.50 -2.22 3.05
C VAL A 45 11.33 -3.43 2.14
N LYS A 46 12.42 -4.00 1.68
CA LYS A 46 12.42 -5.03 0.62
C LYS A 46 11.91 -6.39 1.04
N SER A 47 11.71 -6.60 2.33
CA SER A 47 11.21 -7.87 2.86
C SER A 47 9.68 -7.97 2.86
N LEU A 48 8.98 -6.93 2.43
CA LEU A 48 7.52 -6.92 2.46
C LEU A 48 6.91 -7.97 1.54
N VAL A 49 5.95 -8.72 2.07
CA VAL A 49 5.26 -9.79 1.38
C VAL A 49 3.78 -9.45 1.18
N ASN A 50 3.21 -8.68 2.11
CA ASN A 50 1.77 -8.46 2.19
C ASN A 50 1.50 -7.00 2.48
N MET A 51 0.73 -6.34 1.61
CA MET A 51 0.35 -4.94 1.80
C MET A 51 -1.15 -4.78 1.56
N GLY A 52 -1.79 -3.99 2.40
CA GLY A 52 -3.20 -3.67 2.25
C GLY A 52 -3.45 -2.18 2.33
N PHE A 53 -4.37 -1.70 1.53
CA PHE A 53 -4.75 -0.29 1.48
C PHE A 53 -6.27 -0.20 1.45
N ILE A 54 -6.86 0.31 2.52
CA ILE A 54 -8.30 0.42 2.67
C ILE A 54 -8.64 1.87 2.93
N ASN A 55 -9.39 2.48 2.01
CA ASN A 55 -9.79 3.88 2.11
C ASN A 55 -8.60 4.80 2.35
N THR A 56 -7.67 4.83 1.39
CA THR A 56 -6.48 5.68 1.42
C THR A 56 -6.50 6.65 0.24
N ASP A 57 -5.45 7.45 0.08
CA ASP A 57 -5.34 8.42 -1.01
C ASP A 57 -4.37 7.96 -2.11
N ILE A 58 -4.04 6.67 -2.16
CA ILE A 58 -3.16 6.16 -3.21
C ILE A 58 -3.86 6.15 -4.57
N THR A 59 -3.06 6.17 -5.63
CA THR A 59 -3.52 6.03 -7.01
C THR A 59 -2.84 4.84 -7.66
N ASP A 60 -3.07 4.64 -8.96
CA ASP A 60 -2.40 3.56 -9.70
C ASP A 60 -0.88 3.70 -9.68
N GLU A 61 -0.36 4.90 -9.44
CA GLU A 61 1.09 5.10 -9.33
C GLU A 61 1.69 4.33 -8.15
N ALA A 62 0.94 4.23 -7.05
CA ALA A 62 1.40 3.44 -5.91
C ALA A 62 1.62 1.98 -6.29
N LEU A 63 0.80 1.46 -7.20
CA LEU A 63 0.94 0.07 -7.67
C LEU A 63 2.27 -0.12 -8.41
N GLN A 64 2.72 0.91 -9.11
CA GLN A 64 4.01 0.89 -9.77
C GLN A 64 5.15 0.72 -8.76
N TYR A 65 5.08 1.46 -7.65
CA TYR A 65 6.07 1.33 -6.59
C TYR A 65 6.03 -0.04 -5.92
N LEU A 66 4.82 -0.53 -5.65
CA LEU A 66 4.65 -1.85 -5.01
C LEU A 66 5.22 -2.96 -5.89
N ALA A 67 5.14 -2.83 -7.21
CA ALA A 67 5.67 -3.82 -8.14
C ALA A 67 7.19 -3.97 -8.06
N THR A 68 7.88 -3.03 -7.42
CA THR A 68 9.34 -3.14 -7.24
C THR A 68 9.74 -4.06 -6.09
N LEU A 69 8.79 -4.42 -5.23
CA LEU A 69 9.08 -5.28 -4.08
C LEU A 69 9.31 -6.73 -4.54
N PRO A 70 10.50 -7.29 -4.29
CA PRO A 70 10.85 -8.61 -4.84
C PRO A 70 10.09 -9.78 -4.19
N LYS A 71 9.59 -9.59 -2.98
CA LYS A 71 8.92 -10.67 -2.23
C LYS A 71 7.43 -10.47 -2.07
N LEU A 72 6.87 -9.42 -2.65
CA LEU A 72 5.45 -9.11 -2.51
C LEU A 72 4.59 -10.19 -3.17
N LYS A 73 3.65 -10.75 -2.42
CA LYS A 73 2.74 -11.81 -2.87
C LYS A 73 1.28 -11.45 -2.76
N LEU A 74 0.93 -10.53 -1.87
CA LEU A 74 -0.47 -10.18 -1.64
C LEU A 74 -0.62 -8.67 -1.58
N VAL A 75 -1.55 -8.15 -2.37
CA VAL A 75 -1.96 -6.74 -2.31
C VAL A 75 -3.47 -6.72 -2.15
N PHE A 76 -3.93 -6.12 -1.07
CA PHE A 76 -5.35 -5.95 -0.79
C PHE A 76 -5.74 -4.49 -1.00
N LEU A 77 -6.72 -4.26 -1.86
CA LEU A 77 -7.19 -2.91 -2.18
C LEU A 77 -8.69 -2.82 -1.95
N GLU A 78 -9.12 -1.84 -1.17
CA GLU A 78 -10.55 -1.61 -0.91
C GLU A 78 -10.80 -0.12 -0.75
N ASP A 79 -11.82 0.39 -1.41
CA ASP A 79 -12.26 1.79 -1.29
C ASP A 79 -11.19 2.84 -1.59
N ASN A 80 -10.25 2.52 -2.46
CA ASN A 80 -9.27 3.49 -2.92
C ASN A 80 -9.79 4.08 -4.23
N LYS A 81 -10.49 5.18 -4.13
CA LYS A 81 -11.27 5.75 -5.25
C LYS A 81 -10.44 6.15 -6.45
N GLN A 82 -9.17 6.43 -6.26
CA GLN A 82 -8.29 6.85 -7.35
C GLN A 82 -7.52 5.70 -7.99
N VAL A 83 -7.71 4.49 -7.49
CA VAL A 83 -7.13 3.29 -8.09
C VAL A 83 -8.13 2.76 -9.11
N THR A 84 -7.74 2.74 -10.38
CA THR A 84 -8.63 2.34 -11.48
C THR A 84 -8.42 0.90 -11.93
N GLY A 85 -7.32 0.28 -11.51
CA GLY A 85 -6.96 -1.07 -11.93
C GLY A 85 -5.91 -1.08 -13.05
N GLU A 86 -5.68 0.04 -13.72
CA GLU A 86 -4.64 0.09 -14.76
C GLU A 86 -3.24 -0.18 -14.20
N GLY A 87 -3.03 0.17 -12.93
CA GLY A 87 -1.75 -0.08 -12.28
C GLY A 87 -1.39 -1.55 -12.15
N PHE A 88 -2.34 -2.44 -12.29
CA PHE A 88 -2.05 -3.88 -12.21
C PHE A 88 -1.16 -4.38 -13.34
N LYS A 89 -1.03 -3.62 -14.42
CA LYS A 89 -0.09 -3.96 -15.49
C LYS A 89 1.36 -4.03 -14.99
N TYR A 90 1.67 -3.30 -13.92
CA TYR A 90 3.01 -3.33 -13.34
C TYR A 90 3.32 -4.66 -12.64
N PHE A 91 2.30 -5.47 -12.40
CA PHE A 91 2.46 -6.78 -11.78
C PHE A 91 2.44 -7.92 -12.82
N ALA A 92 2.52 -7.60 -14.11
CA ALA A 92 2.39 -8.60 -15.17
C ALA A 92 3.39 -9.75 -15.04
N ASP A 93 4.57 -9.47 -14.51
CA ASP A 93 5.62 -10.48 -14.33
C ASP A 93 5.64 -11.10 -12.94
N LYS A 94 4.60 -10.84 -12.13
CA LYS A 94 4.52 -11.30 -10.76
C LYS A 94 3.24 -12.10 -10.53
N THR A 95 3.33 -13.07 -9.63
CA THR A 95 2.14 -13.80 -9.17
C THR A 95 1.65 -13.11 -7.90
N ILE A 96 0.58 -12.33 -8.03
CA ILE A 96 -0.02 -11.57 -6.92
C ILE A 96 -1.47 -12.04 -6.75
N ASP A 97 -1.84 -12.32 -5.54
CA ASP A 97 -3.23 -12.69 -5.20
C ASP A 97 -4.06 -11.49 -4.77
#